data_6af995d9aaacbece739fceaac67b7b65
#
_entry.id   6af995d9aaacbece739fceaac67b7b65
#
_cell.length_a   1.000
_cell.length_b   1.000
_cell.length_c   1.000
_cell.angle_alpha   90.00
_cell.angle_beta   90.00
_cell.angle_gamma   90.00
#
_symmetry.space_group_name_H-M   'P 1'
#
loop_
_entity.id
_entity.type
_entity.pdbx_description
1 polymer ?
#
loop_
_entity_poly.entity_id
_entity_poly.type
_entity_poly.pdbx_seq_one_letter_code
_entity_poly.pdbx_strand_id
1 'polypeptide(L)'
;MKEGELSPTNPFKIDLAERISQTEPEAINDLVNEIMSAQGTAERTQMYRFFVLVELIALVKKREGKEQKDLLAQTADLDYLSQLTSEPHNYQDKVTALLTYLVKQQINPAMAKYQSVISQAKQFIDKNFSDPNISLNVVAEKVNLSPAHFSTIFSQATDATFIEYLTEQRLSLAKKLLITTNLRLSEIAFDIGYNDPNYFSFLFKKKEQISPKEYRQIHH
;
A
#
# COMPACT_ATOMS: atom_id res chain seq x y z
N MET A 1 -2.04 -24.84 -28.03
CA MET A 1 -0.90 -23.91 -28.18
C MET A 1 -0.96 -22.97 -26.97
N LYS A 2 -0.03 -23.12 -26.03
CA LYS A 2 0.08 -22.26 -24.84
C LYS A 2 0.86 -21.03 -25.28
N GLU A 3 0.23 -19.86 -25.20
CA GLU A 3 0.92 -18.58 -25.36
C GLU A 3 1.96 -18.46 -24.24
N GLY A 4 3.24 -18.47 -24.61
CA GLY A 4 4.34 -18.22 -23.69
C GLY A 4 4.35 -16.72 -23.37
N GLU A 5 4.15 -16.40 -22.10
CA GLU A 5 4.49 -15.08 -21.55
C GLU A 5 5.97 -14.82 -21.83
N LEU A 6 6.25 -13.90 -22.74
CA LEU A 6 7.57 -13.34 -22.93
C LEU A 6 7.90 -12.48 -21.69
N SER A 7 8.55 -13.11 -20.73
CA SER A 7 9.26 -12.36 -19.69
C SER A 7 10.32 -11.49 -20.39
N PRO A 8 10.37 -10.17 -20.19
CA PRO A 8 11.40 -9.34 -20.79
C PRO A 8 12.75 -9.85 -20.30
N THR A 9 13.54 -10.41 -21.19
CA THR A 9 14.88 -10.92 -20.87
C THR A 9 15.71 -9.77 -20.35
N ASN A 10 16.10 -9.86 -19.07
CA ASN A 10 16.99 -8.91 -18.42
C ASN A 10 18.33 -8.83 -19.21
N PRO A 11 18.61 -7.75 -19.95
CA PRO A 11 19.79 -7.64 -20.79
C PRO A 11 21.09 -7.55 -19.98
N PHE A 12 20.99 -7.33 -18.67
CA PHE A 12 22.13 -7.15 -17.77
C PHE A 12 22.39 -8.38 -16.89
N LYS A 13 21.58 -9.46 -17.00
CA LYS A 13 21.73 -10.74 -16.28
C LYS A 13 21.79 -10.63 -14.74
N ILE A 14 21.20 -9.60 -14.15
CA ILE A 14 21.09 -9.47 -12.70
C ILE A 14 19.71 -9.96 -12.29
N ASP A 15 19.63 -11.00 -11.48
CA ASP A 15 18.42 -11.39 -10.78
C ASP A 15 18.34 -10.62 -9.45
N LEU A 16 17.74 -9.44 -9.49
CA LEU A 16 17.59 -8.60 -8.30
C LEU A 16 16.72 -9.28 -7.23
N ALA A 17 15.72 -10.06 -7.63
CA ALA A 17 14.86 -10.74 -6.67
C ALA A 17 15.65 -11.80 -5.88
N GLU A 18 16.49 -12.58 -6.55
CA GLU A 18 17.37 -13.56 -5.91
C GLU A 18 18.43 -12.86 -5.03
N ARG A 19 19.09 -11.83 -5.55
CA ARG A 19 20.10 -11.07 -4.80
C ARG A 19 19.52 -10.45 -3.54
N ILE A 20 18.37 -9.80 -3.64
CA ILE A 20 17.68 -9.24 -2.51
C ILE A 20 17.35 -10.36 -1.50
N SER A 21 16.86 -11.52 -1.94
CA SER A 21 16.50 -12.63 -1.05
C SER A 21 17.66 -13.18 -0.21
N GLN A 22 18.88 -12.96 -0.65
CA GLN A 22 20.12 -13.40 0.02
C GLN A 22 20.82 -12.28 0.78
N THR A 23 20.28 -11.03 0.75
CA THR A 23 20.93 -9.86 1.34
C THR A 23 20.44 -9.65 2.78
N GLU A 24 21.36 -9.66 3.72
CA GLU A 24 21.10 -9.25 5.10
C GLU A 24 21.07 -7.71 5.21
N PRO A 25 20.43 -7.13 6.25
CA PRO A 25 20.30 -5.69 6.40
C PRO A 25 21.61 -4.93 6.39
N GLU A 26 22.63 -5.51 7.00
CA GLU A 26 23.96 -4.93 7.13
C GLU A 26 24.70 -4.88 5.78
N ALA A 27 24.32 -5.75 4.84
CA ALA A 27 24.92 -5.87 3.50
C ALA A 27 24.19 -5.04 2.43
N ILE A 28 23.16 -4.26 2.79
CA ILE A 28 22.41 -3.42 1.82
C ILE A 28 23.36 -2.46 1.09
N ASN A 29 24.29 -1.83 1.81
CA ASN A 29 25.23 -0.89 1.21
C ASN A 29 26.18 -1.56 0.20
N ASP A 30 26.53 -2.81 0.42
CA ASP A 30 27.38 -3.58 -0.52
C ASP A 30 26.61 -3.87 -1.81
N LEU A 31 25.32 -4.23 -1.71
CA LEU A 31 24.47 -4.41 -2.88
C LEU A 31 24.22 -3.10 -3.62
N VAL A 32 24.03 -1.98 -2.92
CA VAL A 32 23.93 -0.64 -3.54
C VAL A 32 25.21 -0.33 -4.31
N ASN A 33 26.39 -0.52 -3.70
CA ASN A 33 27.69 -0.27 -4.34
C ASN A 33 27.89 -1.16 -5.57
N GLU A 34 27.49 -2.44 -5.52
CA GLU A 34 27.51 -3.34 -6.67
C GLU A 34 26.66 -2.79 -7.82
N ILE A 35 25.43 -2.36 -7.54
CA ILE A 35 24.53 -1.75 -8.53
C ILE A 35 25.12 -0.45 -9.09
N MET A 36 25.74 0.38 -8.25
CA MET A 36 26.33 1.65 -8.65
C MET A 36 27.63 1.48 -9.46
N SER A 37 28.33 0.35 -9.30
CA SER A 37 29.60 0.06 -9.96
C SER A 37 29.46 -0.36 -11.43
N ALA A 38 28.24 -0.52 -11.95
CA ALA A 38 28.03 -0.89 -13.34
C ALA A 38 28.66 0.12 -14.30
N GLN A 39 29.68 -0.33 -15.04
CA GLN A 39 30.48 0.50 -15.95
C GLN A 39 30.02 0.34 -17.40
N GLY A 40 30.07 1.44 -18.16
CA GLY A 40 29.73 1.45 -19.58
C GLY A 40 29.77 2.86 -20.16
N THR A 41 29.32 3.01 -21.40
CA THR A 41 29.04 4.34 -21.97
C THR A 41 27.95 5.03 -21.13
N ALA A 42 27.88 6.35 -21.19
CA ALA A 42 26.87 7.11 -20.42
C ALA A 42 25.43 6.60 -20.72
N GLU A 43 25.09 6.36 -21.97
CA GLU A 43 23.79 5.83 -22.40
C GLU A 43 23.53 4.43 -21.83
N ARG A 44 24.51 3.53 -21.89
CA ARG A 44 24.39 2.17 -21.35
C ARG A 44 24.21 2.19 -19.82
N THR A 45 24.92 3.06 -19.13
CA THR A 45 24.81 3.24 -17.68
C THR A 45 23.43 3.78 -17.31
N GLN A 46 22.89 4.77 -18.02
CA GLN A 46 21.57 5.31 -17.79
C GLN A 46 20.48 4.25 -18.05
N MET A 47 20.59 3.49 -19.13
CA MET A 47 19.66 2.39 -19.45
C MET A 47 19.69 1.30 -18.37
N TYR A 48 20.86 0.94 -17.86
CA TYR A 48 21.03 0.00 -16.76
C TYR A 48 20.33 0.52 -15.49
N ARG A 49 20.57 1.78 -15.12
CA ARG A 49 19.92 2.40 -13.96
C ARG A 49 18.40 2.42 -14.08
N PHE A 50 17.89 2.75 -15.25
CA PHE A 50 16.46 2.74 -15.52
C PHE A 50 15.89 1.33 -15.35
N PHE A 51 16.55 0.30 -15.90
CA PHE A 51 16.14 -1.09 -15.77
C PHE A 51 16.09 -1.55 -14.31
N VAL A 52 17.17 -1.32 -13.54
CA VAL A 52 17.24 -1.66 -12.11
C VAL A 52 16.10 -0.98 -11.35
N LEU A 53 15.85 0.30 -11.62
CA LEU A 53 14.81 1.05 -10.94
C LEU A 53 13.41 0.49 -11.22
N VAL A 54 13.10 0.20 -12.47
CA VAL A 54 11.82 -0.40 -12.90
C VAL A 54 11.62 -1.77 -12.24
N GLU A 55 12.65 -2.59 -12.15
CA GLU A 55 12.58 -3.91 -11.51
C GLU A 55 12.35 -3.79 -10.00
N LEU A 56 13.09 -2.91 -9.31
CA LEU A 56 12.88 -2.64 -7.89
C LEU A 56 11.47 -2.10 -7.60
N ILE A 57 10.99 -1.16 -8.42
CA ILE A 57 9.62 -0.64 -8.33
C ILE A 57 8.60 -1.76 -8.51
N ALA A 58 8.80 -2.67 -9.47
CA ALA A 58 7.92 -3.80 -9.69
C ALA A 58 7.90 -4.76 -8.49
N LEU A 59 9.05 -5.00 -7.85
CA LEU A 59 9.13 -5.80 -6.62
C LEU A 59 8.42 -5.12 -5.45
N VAL A 60 8.57 -3.80 -5.29
CA VAL A 60 7.88 -3.03 -4.24
C VAL A 60 6.37 -2.99 -4.49
N LYS A 61 5.92 -2.86 -5.75
CA LYS A 61 4.47 -2.88 -6.10
C LYS A 61 3.77 -4.18 -5.72
N LYS A 62 4.48 -5.29 -5.62
CA LYS A 62 3.93 -6.58 -5.15
C LYS A 62 3.68 -6.60 -3.63
N ARG A 63 4.11 -5.58 -2.90
CA ARG A 63 3.90 -5.43 -1.45
C ARG A 63 2.78 -4.42 -1.21
N GLU A 64 2.15 -4.48 -0.03
CA GLU A 64 1.13 -3.53 0.39
C GLU A 64 1.60 -2.81 1.66
N GLY A 65 1.21 -1.54 1.82
CA GLY A 65 1.51 -0.75 3.02
C GLY A 65 1.61 0.74 2.71
N LYS A 66 1.59 1.57 3.76
CA LYS A 66 1.72 3.02 3.64
C LYS A 66 3.11 3.40 3.14
N GLU A 67 4.14 2.84 3.75
CA GLU A 67 5.54 3.06 3.36
C GLU A 67 5.79 2.74 1.88
N GLN A 68 5.12 1.69 1.33
CA GLN A 68 5.16 1.36 -0.09
C GLN A 68 4.62 2.50 -0.96
N LYS A 69 3.50 3.14 -0.56
CA LYS A 69 2.89 4.24 -1.33
C LYS A 69 3.82 5.45 -1.38
N ASP A 70 4.45 5.79 -0.28
CA ASP A 70 5.39 6.91 -0.20
C ASP A 70 6.64 6.64 -1.04
N LEU A 71 7.18 5.41 -0.97
CA LEU A 71 8.31 4.98 -1.79
C LEU A 71 8.01 5.00 -3.29
N LEU A 72 6.77 4.71 -3.68
CA LEU A 72 6.33 4.69 -5.08
C LEU A 72 5.78 6.05 -5.55
N ALA A 73 5.79 7.08 -4.71
CA ALA A 73 5.39 8.42 -5.13
C ALA A 73 6.24 8.86 -6.34
N GLN A 74 5.56 9.45 -7.33
CA GLN A 74 6.14 9.93 -8.60
C GLN A 74 6.74 8.85 -9.53
N THR A 75 6.84 7.57 -9.12
CA THR A 75 7.41 6.51 -9.97
C THR A 75 6.56 6.12 -11.18
N ALA A 76 5.37 6.66 -11.33
CA ALA A 76 4.54 6.53 -12.54
C ALA A 76 4.89 7.57 -13.61
N ASP A 77 5.66 8.60 -13.26
CA ASP A 77 6.10 9.67 -14.15
C ASP A 77 7.42 9.30 -14.82
N LEU A 78 7.41 9.19 -16.15
CA LEU A 78 8.58 8.82 -16.94
C LEU A 78 9.65 9.91 -16.95
N ASP A 79 9.25 11.19 -16.92
CA ASP A 79 10.19 12.31 -16.89
C ASP A 79 10.94 12.32 -15.55
N TYR A 80 10.23 12.08 -14.45
CA TYR A 80 10.85 11.90 -13.14
C TYR A 80 11.86 10.74 -13.13
N LEU A 81 11.50 9.57 -13.68
CA LEU A 81 12.40 8.43 -13.75
C LEU A 81 13.62 8.69 -14.63
N SER A 82 13.44 9.40 -15.74
CA SER A 82 14.54 9.79 -16.63
C SER A 82 15.53 10.74 -15.94
N GLN A 83 15.02 11.77 -15.26
CA GLN A 83 15.82 12.70 -14.47
C GLN A 83 16.59 11.96 -13.36
N LEU A 84 15.88 11.11 -12.60
CA LEU A 84 16.46 10.36 -11.48
C LEU A 84 17.63 9.46 -11.94
N THR A 85 17.51 8.80 -13.09
CA THR A 85 18.58 7.95 -13.62
C THR A 85 19.78 8.72 -14.15
N SER A 86 19.61 10.00 -14.49
CA SER A 86 20.66 10.90 -14.92
C SER A 86 21.50 11.47 -13.78
N GLU A 87 20.95 11.53 -12.57
CA GLU A 87 21.55 12.12 -11.38
C GLU A 87 22.04 11.03 -10.42
N PRO A 88 23.36 10.70 -10.39
CA PRO A 88 23.88 9.55 -9.65
C PRO A 88 23.49 9.53 -8.15
N HIS A 89 23.52 10.68 -7.49
CA HIS A 89 23.25 10.78 -6.05
C HIS A 89 21.78 10.51 -5.74
N ASN A 90 20.87 11.18 -6.43
CA ASN A 90 19.42 10.99 -6.25
C ASN A 90 19.00 9.55 -6.62
N TYR A 91 19.63 8.98 -7.67
CA TYR A 91 19.44 7.58 -8.04
C TYR A 91 19.87 6.63 -6.91
N GLN A 92 21.06 6.83 -6.34
CA GLN A 92 21.58 6.01 -5.24
C GLN A 92 20.65 6.05 -4.02
N ASP A 93 20.20 7.23 -3.62
CA ASP A 93 19.27 7.41 -2.50
C ASP A 93 17.97 6.64 -2.73
N LYS A 94 17.40 6.73 -3.94
CA LYS A 94 16.17 6.01 -4.30
C LYS A 94 16.36 4.50 -4.30
N VAL A 95 17.45 4.01 -4.88
CA VAL A 95 17.79 2.58 -4.89
C VAL A 95 17.98 2.06 -3.46
N THR A 96 18.71 2.80 -2.62
CA THR A 96 18.93 2.46 -1.22
C THR A 96 17.61 2.35 -0.46
N ALA A 97 16.70 3.31 -0.64
CA ALA A 97 15.40 3.30 0.00
C ALA A 97 14.54 2.09 -0.41
N LEU A 98 14.50 1.78 -1.72
CA LEU A 98 13.76 0.63 -2.26
C LEU A 98 14.34 -0.70 -1.77
N LEU A 99 15.67 -0.86 -1.78
CA LEU A 99 16.35 -2.07 -1.29
C LEU A 99 16.14 -2.25 0.22
N THR A 100 16.30 -1.17 1.00
CA THR A 100 16.07 -1.21 2.45
C THR A 100 14.65 -1.67 2.76
N TYR A 101 13.66 -1.15 2.05
CA TYR A 101 12.28 -1.59 2.20
C TYR A 101 12.12 -3.08 1.86
N LEU A 102 12.64 -3.53 0.72
CA LEU A 102 12.51 -4.92 0.28
C LEU A 102 13.20 -5.91 1.22
N VAL A 103 14.41 -5.60 1.70
CA VAL A 103 15.16 -6.43 2.64
C VAL A 103 14.46 -6.48 4.00
N LYS A 104 13.98 -5.35 4.53
CA LYS A 104 13.19 -5.33 5.78
C LYS A 104 11.95 -6.21 5.69
N GLN A 105 11.28 -6.24 4.55
CA GLN A 105 10.11 -7.11 4.34
C GLN A 105 10.46 -8.61 4.36
N GLN A 106 11.70 -8.97 4.03
CA GLN A 106 12.16 -10.37 4.08
C GLN A 106 12.50 -10.83 5.49
N ILE A 107 13.03 -9.94 6.34
CA ILE A 107 13.42 -10.25 7.72
C ILE A 107 12.20 -10.61 8.58
N ASN A 108 11.01 -10.26 8.14
CA ASN A 108 9.79 -10.69 8.79
C ASN A 108 9.03 -11.72 7.92
N PRO A 109 9.52 -13.00 7.83
CA PRO A 109 8.85 -14.04 7.05
C PRO A 109 7.41 -14.28 7.52
N ALA A 110 7.12 -13.97 8.78
CA ALA A 110 5.76 -14.01 9.32
C ALA A 110 4.87 -12.96 8.64
N MET A 111 5.37 -11.74 8.41
CA MET A 111 4.60 -10.70 7.72
C MET A 111 4.38 -11.01 6.24
N ALA A 112 5.36 -11.57 5.54
CA ALA A 112 5.19 -12.02 4.16
C ALA A 112 4.10 -13.12 4.05
N LYS A 113 4.08 -14.04 5.00
CA LYS A 113 3.04 -15.07 5.12
C LYS A 113 1.63 -14.46 5.31
N TYR A 114 1.53 -13.36 6.04
CA TYR A 114 0.26 -12.71 6.34
C TYR A 114 -0.19 -11.67 5.29
N GLN A 115 0.64 -11.28 4.33
CA GLN A 115 0.24 -10.32 3.29
C GLN A 115 -1.01 -10.79 2.51
N SER A 116 -1.04 -12.06 2.11
CA SER A 116 -2.20 -12.64 1.43
C SER A 116 -3.44 -12.62 2.33
N VAL A 117 -3.28 -12.93 3.62
CA VAL A 117 -4.35 -12.91 4.62
C VAL A 117 -4.88 -11.50 4.85
N ILE A 118 -3.99 -10.52 4.95
CA ILE A 118 -4.36 -9.10 5.12
C ILE A 118 -5.07 -8.56 3.87
N SER A 119 -4.58 -8.93 2.67
CA SER A 119 -5.25 -8.57 1.42
C SER A 119 -6.68 -9.14 1.34
N GLN A 120 -6.87 -10.41 1.71
CA GLN A 120 -8.19 -11.03 1.80
C GLN A 120 -9.09 -10.33 2.83
N ALA A 121 -8.53 -9.98 4.00
CA ALA A 121 -9.28 -9.27 5.04
C ALA A 121 -9.73 -7.88 4.56
N LYS A 122 -8.84 -7.10 3.93
CA LYS A 122 -9.20 -5.81 3.34
C LYS A 122 -10.30 -5.93 2.30
N GLN A 123 -10.15 -6.86 1.35
CA GLN A 123 -11.18 -7.11 0.33
C GLN A 123 -12.53 -7.49 0.95
N PHE A 124 -12.52 -8.27 2.03
CA PHE A 124 -13.75 -8.63 2.73
C PHE A 124 -14.36 -7.42 3.44
N ILE A 125 -13.55 -6.59 4.13
CA ILE A 125 -14.01 -5.35 4.76
C ILE A 125 -14.56 -4.39 3.71
N ASP A 126 -13.85 -4.15 2.62
CA ASP A 126 -14.23 -3.21 1.55
C ASP A 126 -15.54 -3.62 0.85
N LYS A 127 -15.87 -4.90 0.84
CA LYS A 127 -17.15 -5.41 0.30
C LYS A 127 -18.29 -5.37 1.31
N ASN A 128 -17.99 -5.37 2.61
CA ASN A 128 -19.00 -5.58 3.66
C ASN A 128 -19.01 -4.46 4.72
N PHE A 129 -18.29 -3.36 4.55
CA PHE A 129 -18.18 -2.31 5.58
C PHE A 129 -19.52 -1.68 5.94
N SER A 130 -20.51 -1.71 5.05
CA SER A 130 -21.88 -1.22 5.30
C SER A 130 -22.78 -2.22 6.06
N ASP A 131 -22.32 -3.44 6.29
CA ASP A 131 -23.02 -4.37 7.18
C ASP A 131 -22.82 -3.89 8.64
N PRO A 132 -23.89 -3.60 9.40
CA PRO A 132 -23.76 -3.18 10.79
C PRO A 132 -23.17 -4.27 11.72
N ASN A 133 -23.20 -5.54 11.29
CA ASN A 133 -22.71 -6.69 12.06
C ASN A 133 -21.22 -7.00 11.79
N ILE A 134 -20.58 -6.32 10.85
CA ILE A 134 -19.15 -6.55 10.60
C ILE A 134 -18.34 -6.19 11.86
N SER A 135 -17.51 -7.12 12.27
CA SER A 135 -16.68 -6.99 13.46
C SER A 135 -15.31 -7.62 13.27
N LEU A 136 -14.39 -7.29 14.17
CA LEU A 136 -13.07 -7.91 14.20
C LEU A 136 -13.16 -9.45 14.17
N ASN A 137 -14.10 -10.02 14.95
CA ASN A 137 -14.29 -11.47 15.06
C ASN A 137 -14.73 -12.07 13.72
N VAL A 138 -15.70 -11.45 13.05
CA VAL A 138 -16.20 -11.89 11.73
C VAL A 138 -15.09 -11.88 10.68
N VAL A 139 -14.27 -10.83 10.66
CA VAL A 139 -13.16 -10.74 9.70
C VAL A 139 -12.06 -11.73 10.04
N ALA A 140 -11.70 -11.90 11.31
CA ALA A 140 -10.70 -12.84 11.75
C ALA A 140 -11.08 -14.29 11.41
N GLU A 141 -12.36 -14.67 11.63
CA GLU A 141 -12.91 -15.97 11.24
C GLU A 141 -12.83 -16.18 9.72
N LYS A 142 -13.17 -15.15 8.94
CA LYS A 142 -13.12 -15.22 7.46
C LYS A 142 -11.73 -15.54 6.92
N VAL A 143 -10.68 -15.11 7.64
CA VAL A 143 -9.27 -15.35 7.25
C VAL A 143 -8.61 -16.46 8.07
N ASN A 144 -9.39 -17.25 8.80
CA ASN A 144 -8.95 -18.38 9.63
C ASN A 144 -7.88 -18.01 10.68
N LEU A 145 -8.07 -16.87 11.35
CA LEU A 145 -7.20 -16.42 12.44
C LEU A 145 -8.01 -16.19 13.72
N SER A 146 -7.32 -16.28 14.88
CA SER A 146 -7.91 -15.79 16.12
C SER A 146 -8.04 -14.26 16.08
N PRO A 147 -9.07 -13.66 16.74
CA PRO A 147 -9.25 -12.21 16.77
C PRO A 147 -8.03 -11.45 17.29
N ALA A 148 -7.37 -11.94 18.32
CA ALA A 148 -6.16 -11.33 18.87
C ALA A 148 -4.99 -11.32 17.87
N HIS A 149 -4.77 -12.45 17.19
CA HIS A 149 -3.71 -12.58 16.20
C HIS A 149 -4.03 -11.70 14.96
N PHE A 150 -5.27 -11.74 14.47
CA PHE A 150 -5.69 -10.88 13.37
C PHE A 150 -5.51 -9.40 13.71
N SER A 151 -5.94 -8.94 14.90
CA SER A 151 -5.77 -7.56 15.33
C SER A 151 -4.31 -7.10 15.29
N THR A 152 -3.39 -7.95 15.78
CA THR A 152 -1.96 -7.65 15.80
C THR A 152 -1.39 -7.51 14.39
N ILE A 153 -1.59 -8.53 13.54
CA ILE A 153 -1.01 -8.51 12.18
C ILE A 153 -1.68 -7.47 11.28
N PHE A 154 -2.99 -7.22 11.47
CA PHE A 154 -3.70 -6.21 10.70
C PHE A 154 -3.17 -4.80 11.01
N SER A 155 -3.00 -4.46 12.30
CA SER A 155 -2.46 -3.16 12.68
C SER A 155 -1.01 -2.97 12.26
N GLN A 156 -0.18 -4.00 12.33
CA GLN A 156 1.19 -3.97 11.85
C GLN A 156 1.30 -3.79 10.33
N ALA A 157 0.36 -4.38 9.57
CA ALA A 157 0.40 -4.34 8.11
C ALA A 157 -0.29 -3.09 7.52
N THR A 158 -1.18 -2.42 8.28
CA THR A 158 -1.99 -1.30 7.76
C THR A 158 -1.70 0.02 8.46
N ASP A 159 -0.87 0.03 9.52
CA ASP A 159 -0.65 1.16 10.43
C ASP A 159 -1.94 1.72 11.04
N ALA A 160 -3.02 0.93 11.05
CA ALA A 160 -4.32 1.28 11.57
C ALA A 160 -4.98 0.07 12.25
N THR A 161 -5.76 0.30 13.29
CA THR A 161 -6.59 -0.75 13.85
C THR A 161 -7.74 -1.10 12.88
N PHE A 162 -8.32 -2.30 13.05
CA PHE A 162 -9.52 -2.71 12.28
C PHE A 162 -10.64 -1.66 12.37
N ILE A 163 -10.89 -1.12 13.57
CA ILE A 163 -11.95 -0.12 13.79
C ILE A 163 -11.65 1.19 13.07
N GLU A 164 -10.40 1.64 13.05
CA GLU A 164 -10.00 2.84 12.31
C GLU A 164 -10.15 2.63 10.81
N TYR A 165 -9.72 1.49 10.29
CA TYR A 165 -9.86 1.13 8.88
C TYR A 165 -11.34 1.07 8.47
N LEU A 166 -12.18 0.36 9.22
CA LEU A 166 -13.62 0.26 8.97
C LEU A 166 -14.31 1.64 9.03
N THR A 167 -13.95 2.45 10.02
CA THR A 167 -14.50 3.82 10.17
C THR A 167 -14.15 4.67 8.96
N GLU A 168 -12.93 4.61 8.47
CA GLU A 168 -12.49 5.37 7.29
C GLU A 168 -13.27 4.98 6.03
N GLN A 169 -13.49 3.67 5.78
CA GLN A 169 -14.31 3.21 4.66
C GLN A 169 -15.74 3.75 4.74
N ARG A 170 -16.37 3.67 5.91
CA ARG A 170 -17.71 4.17 6.16
C ARG A 170 -17.82 5.69 5.98
N LEU A 171 -16.88 6.44 6.53
CA LEU A 171 -16.88 7.91 6.40
C LEU A 171 -16.56 8.36 4.98
N SER A 172 -15.75 7.61 4.23
CA SER A 172 -15.49 7.88 2.80
C SER A 172 -16.78 7.77 1.98
N LEU A 173 -17.59 6.72 2.19
CA LEU A 173 -18.90 6.60 1.55
C LEU A 173 -19.86 7.70 2.05
N ALA A 174 -19.85 8.03 3.35
CA ALA A 174 -20.69 9.11 3.90
C ALA A 174 -20.40 10.45 3.20
N LYS A 175 -19.13 10.82 3.04
CA LYS A 175 -18.72 12.05 2.34
C LYS A 175 -19.28 12.09 0.91
N LYS A 176 -19.17 10.97 0.21
CA LYS A 176 -19.73 10.84 -1.15
C LYS A 176 -21.26 11.04 -1.13
N LEU A 177 -21.99 10.33 -0.27
CA LEU A 177 -23.45 10.41 -0.20
C LEU A 177 -23.94 11.81 0.23
N LEU A 178 -23.22 12.48 1.14
CA LEU A 178 -23.52 13.85 1.57
C LEU A 178 -23.47 14.85 0.41
N ILE A 179 -22.57 14.67 -0.55
CA ILE A 179 -22.37 15.56 -1.71
C ILE A 179 -23.32 15.18 -2.86
N THR A 180 -23.50 13.88 -3.11
CA THR A 180 -24.18 13.41 -4.33
C THR A 180 -25.66 13.11 -4.15
N THR A 181 -26.21 13.18 -2.91
CA THR A 181 -27.59 12.83 -2.64
C THR A 181 -28.26 13.79 -1.66
N ASN A 182 -29.61 13.79 -1.68
CA ASN A 182 -30.44 14.50 -0.70
C ASN A 182 -30.92 13.61 0.44
N LEU A 183 -30.28 12.45 0.68
CA LEU A 183 -30.64 11.53 1.76
C LEU A 183 -30.55 12.23 3.12
N ARG A 184 -31.43 11.85 4.05
CA ARG A 184 -31.38 12.30 5.44
C ARG A 184 -30.13 11.75 6.11
N LEU A 185 -29.59 12.44 7.09
CA LEU A 185 -28.41 11.98 7.83
C LEU A 185 -28.60 10.60 8.47
N SER A 186 -29.84 10.30 8.92
CA SER A 186 -30.18 8.98 9.44
C SER A 186 -30.12 7.88 8.36
N GLU A 187 -30.58 8.17 7.16
CA GLU A 187 -30.53 7.24 6.03
C GLU A 187 -29.07 6.96 5.65
N ILE A 188 -28.27 8.02 5.53
CA ILE A 188 -26.82 7.87 5.29
C ILE A 188 -26.16 7.02 6.38
N ALA A 189 -26.48 7.27 7.66
CA ALA A 189 -25.92 6.50 8.77
C ALA A 189 -26.20 4.99 8.61
N PHE A 190 -27.44 4.63 8.29
CA PHE A 190 -27.83 3.23 8.07
C PHE A 190 -27.16 2.64 6.82
N ASP A 191 -27.12 3.38 5.70
CA ASP A 191 -26.51 2.92 4.44
C ASP A 191 -25.02 2.63 4.57
N ILE A 192 -24.34 3.33 5.46
CA ILE A 192 -22.91 3.10 5.72
C ILE A 192 -22.62 2.14 6.88
N GLY A 193 -23.67 1.53 7.48
CA GLY A 193 -23.56 0.48 8.48
C GLY A 193 -23.54 0.95 9.93
N TYR A 194 -24.04 2.15 10.26
CA TYR A 194 -24.25 2.57 11.64
C TYR A 194 -25.73 2.44 12.05
N ASN A 195 -25.98 1.74 13.15
CA ASN A 195 -27.33 1.62 13.73
C ASN A 195 -27.78 2.88 14.51
N ASP A 196 -26.84 3.77 14.87
CA ASP A 196 -27.12 5.01 15.58
C ASP A 196 -26.64 6.23 14.76
N PRO A 197 -27.57 7.04 14.22
CA PRO A 197 -27.22 8.27 13.50
C PRO A 197 -26.50 9.32 14.34
N ASN A 198 -26.72 9.34 15.66
CA ASN A 198 -26.03 10.29 16.55
C ASN A 198 -24.55 9.88 16.71
N TYR A 199 -24.30 8.59 16.85
CA TYR A 199 -22.93 8.06 16.90
C TYR A 199 -22.19 8.31 15.58
N PHE A 200 -22.84 8.11 14.44
CA PHE A 200 -22.28 8.50 13.14
C PHE A 200 -21.90 9.98 13.10
N SER A 201 -22.84 10.87 13.49
CA SER A 201 -22.61 12.32 13.46
C SER A 201 -21.46 12.74 14.38
N PHE A 202 -21.34 12.11 15.54
CA PHE A 202 -20.23 12.32 16.48
C PHE A 202 -18.89 11.90 15.87
N LEU A 203 -18.81 10.69 15.29
CA LEU A 203 -17.58 10.19 14.66
C LEU A 203 -17.17 11.04 13.47
N PHE A 204 -18.12 11.41 12.62
CA PHE A 204 -17.86 12.26 11.46
C PHE A 204 -17.28 13.61 11.92
N LYS A 205 -17.91 14.28 12.88
CA LYS A 205 -17.41 15.55 13.43
C LYS A 205 -16.03 15.40 14.07
N LYS A 206 -15.78 14.30 14.76
CA LYS A 206 -14.45 14.01 15.36
C LYS A 206 -13.36 13.85 14.30
N LYS A 207 -13.67 13.26 13.16
CA LYS A 207 -12.69 13.01 12.08
C LYS A 207 -12.52 14.22 11.15
N GLU A 208 -13.62 14.80 10.68
CA GLU A 208 -13.64 15.87 9.68
C GLU A 208 -13.62 17.30 10.30
N GLN A 209 -13.69 17.41 11.65
CA GLN A 209 -13.74 18.66 12.42
C GLN A 209 -14.99 19.52 12.20
N ILE A 210 -15.89 19.13 11.31
CA ILE A 210 -17.18 19.74 11.01
C ILE A 210 -18.29 18.68 11.03
N SER A 211 -19.54 19.10 11.28
CA SER A 211 -20.67 18.16 11.27
C SER A 211 -21.01 17.67 9.85
N PRO A 212 -21.68 16.51 9.70
CA PRO A 212 -22.17 16.06 8.40
C PRO A 212 -23.07 17.09 7.69
N LYS A 213 -23.86 17.84 8.45
CA LYS A 213 -24.72 18.90 7.91
C LYS A 213 -23.90 20.07 7.34
N GLU A 214 -22.91 20.54 8.08
CA GLU A 214 -21.98 21.59 7.62
C GLU A 214 -21.18 21.12 6.43
N TYR A 215 -20.70 19.87 6.46
CA TYR A 215 -19.97 19.27 5.32
C TYR A 215 -20.80 19.29 4.04
N ARG A 216 -22.08 18.90 4.11
CA ARG A 216 -23.01 18.98 2.99
C ARG A 216 -23.18 20.43 2.48
N GLN A 217 -23.36 21.41 3.38
CA GLN A 217 -23.55 22.81 3.00
C GLN A 217 -22.35 23.42 2.29
N ILE A 218 -21.15 22.97 2.62
CA ILE A 218 -19.90 23.50 2.03
C ILE A 218 -19.63 22.89 0.66
N HIS A 219 -20.01 21.62 0.44
CA HIS A 219 -19.60 20.85 -0.75
C HIS A 219 -20.76 20.50 -1.70
N HIS A 220 -22.00 20.82 -1.37
CA HIS A 220 -23.18 20.63 -2.21
C HIS A 220 -23.46 21.95 -2.91
#